data_c5bffe8c3c709c2a57247ded71ec3bcb
#
_entry.id   c5bffe8c3c709c2a57247ded71ec3bcb
#
_cell.length_a   1.000
_cell.length_b   1.000
_cell.length_c   1.000
_cell.angle_alpha   90.00
_cell.angle_beta   90.00
_cell.angle_gamma   90.00
#
_symmetry.space_group_name_H-M   'P 1'
#
loop_
_entity.id
_entity.type
_entity.pdbx_description
1 polymer ?
#
loop_
_entity_poly.entity_id
_entity_poly.type
_entity_poly.pdbx_seq_one_letter_code
_entity_poly.pdbx_strand_id
1 'polypeptide(L)'
;MAVVTMRELLDAGVHFGHQTRRWNPKMRRFIFTDRNGIYIIDLQQTLTYIDEAYEFVKETVAHGGTILFVGTKKQAQEAVAEEATRVGMPYVNHRWLGGMLTNFQTVSKRLKRMKELQAMDEREDGYKGLSLIHI
;
A
#
# COMPACT_ATOMS: atom_id res chain seq x y z
N MET A 1 13.11 19.28 11.20
CA MET A 1 12.28 19.97 10.19
C MET A 1 11.07 19.10 9.94
N ALA A 2 9.86 19.62 10.08
CA ALA A 2 8.65 18.82 9.87
C ALA A 2 8.57 18.35 8.41
N VAL A 3 8.23 17.09 8.19
CA VAL A 3 8.11 16.49 6.85
C VAL A 3 6.94 17.09 6.08
N VAL A 4 5.84 17.35 6.79
CA VAL A 4 4.61 17.99 6.27
C VAL A 4 4.08 19.01 7.28
N THR A 5 3.29 19.95 6.80
CA THR A 5 2.65 20.97 7.63
C THR A 5 1.19 20.61 7.90
N MET A 6 0.65 21.18 9.00
CA MET A 6 -0.78 21.05 9.33
C MET A 6 -1.68 21.52 8.18
N ARG A 7 -1.28 22.58 7.50
CA ARG A 7 -2.03 23.17 6.39
C ARG A 7 -2.12 22.20 5.20
N GLU A 8 -1.00 21.59 4.83
CA GLU A 8 -0.98 20.58 3.74
C GLU A 8 -1.88 19.39 4.05
N LEU A 9 -1.90 18.93 5.30
CA LEU A 9 -2.79 17.85 5.71
C LEU A 9 -4.27 18.25 5.64
N LEU A 10 -4.62 19.46 6.03
CA LEU A 10 -5.98 20.00 5.92
C LEU A 10 -6.41 20.17 4.47
N ASP A 11 -5.54 20.72 3.63
CA ASP A 11 -5.79 20.92 2.20
C ASP A 11 -5.98 19.57 1.47
N ALA A 12 -5.24 18.55 1.88
CA ALA A 12 -5.40 17.17 1.37
C ALA A 12 -6.66 16.45 1.89
N GLY A 13 -7.38 17.02 2.85
CA GLY A 13 -8.60 16.45 3.40
C GLY A 13 -8.41 15.21 4.27
N VAL A 14 -7.21 14.96 4.79
CA VAL A 14 -6.90 13.76 5.59
C VAL A 14 -7.44 13.81 7.02
N HIS A 15 -8.04 14.92 7.41
CA HIS A 15 -8.71 15.10 8.71
C HIS A 15 -10.12 14.50 8.76
N PHE A 16 -10.72 14.16 7.62
CA PHE A 16 -12.04 13.56 7.57
C PHE A 16 -12.00 12.08 7.95
N GLY A 17 -12.73 11.72 9.00
CA GLY A 17 -12.93 10.34 9.43
C GLY A 17 -14.24 9.76 8.89
N HIS A 18 -14.75 8.75 9.57
CA HIS A 18 -16.02 8.12 9.25
C HIS A 18 -17.22 8.86 9.86
N GLN A 19 -18.40 8.52 9.38
CA GLN A 19 -19.64 8.95 10.01
C GLN A 19 -19.71 8.47 11.47
N THR A 20 -20.24 9.28 12.37
CA THR A 20 -20.30 9.01 13.81
C THR A 20 -20.96 7.67 14.16
N ARG A 21 -21.97 7.23 13.37
CA ARG A 21 -22.66 5.94 13.56
C ARG A 21 -21.81 4.71 13.16
N ARG A 22 -20.72 4.89 12.42
CA ARG A 22 -19.87 3.81 11.89
C ARG A 22 -18.46 3.81 12.50
N TRP A 23 -18.30 4.40 13.65
CA TRP A 23 -17.00 4.51 14.27
C TRP A 23 -16.58 3.22 14.98
N ASN A 24 -15.28 3.05 15.11
CA ASN A 24 -14.69 2.05 15.98
C ASN A 24 -14.28 2.72 17.31
N PRO A 25 -14.80 2.29 18.48
CA PRO A 25 -14.44 2.88 19.77
C PRO A 25 -12.95 2.91 20.07
N LYS A 26 -12.16 2.00 19.50
CA LYS A 26 -10.69 1.98 19.64
C LYS A 26 -10.03 3.21 19.02
N MET A 27 -10.69 3.88 18.09
CA MET A 27 -10.21 5.11 17.44
C MET A 27 -10.45 6.38 18.27
N ARG A 28 -11.14 6.30 19.40
CA ARG A 28 -11.49 7.46 20.23
C ARG A 28 -10.30 8.35 20.54
N ARG A 29 -9.15 7.77 20.85
CA ARG A 29 -7.90 8.50 21.18
C ARG A 29 -7.33 9.33 20.03
N PHE A 30 -7.74 9.06 18.79
CA PHE A 30 -7.26 9.72 17.58
C PHE A 30 -8.27 10.73 17.01
N ILE A 31 -9.44 10.85 17.63
CA ILE A 31 -10.51 11.72 17.19
C ILE A 31 -10.44 13.02 17.98
N PHE A 32 -10.41 14.14 17.26
CA PHE A 32 -10.42 15.47 17.87
C PHE A 32 -11.83 15.92 18.25
N THR A 33 -12.76 15.84 17.29
CA THR A 33 -14.17 16.27 17.46
C THR A 33 -15.04 15.62 16.39
N ASP A 34 -16.34 15.96 16.39
CA ASP A 34 -17.23 15.65 15.28
C ASP A 34 -17.84 16.94 14.72
N ARG A 35 -18.11 16.93 13.43
CA ARG A 35 -18.85 17.99 12.73
C ARG A 35 -19.81 17.37 11.71
N ASN A 36 -21.08 17.82 11.75
CA ASN A 36 -22.09 17.35 10.83
C ASN A 36 -22.20 15.81 10.73
N GLY A 37 -22.05 15.13 11.88
CA GLY A 37 -22.10 13.67 11.93
C GLY A 37 -20.88 12.94 11.35
N ILE A 38 -19.76 13.64 11.14
CA ILE A 38 -18.48 13.07 10.67
C ILE A 38 -17.41 13.37 11.72
N TYR A 39 -16.65 12.36 12.11
CA TYR A 39 -15.51 12.54 13.01
C TYR A 39 -14.36 13.26 12.31
N ILE A 40 -13.70 14.15 13.05
CA ILE A 40 -12.48 14.85 12.62
C ILE A 40 -11.30 14.23 13.35
N ILE A 41 -10.32 13.79 12.60
CA ILE A 41 -9.09 13.17 13.14
C ILE A 41 -8.17 14.24 13.70
N ASP A 42 -7.51 13.93 14.80
CA ASP A 42 -6.52 14.80 15.44
C ASP A 42 -5.21 14.81 14.62
N LEU A 43 -5.04 15.86 13.81
CA LEU A 43 -3.88 16.00 12.94
C LEU A 43 -2.58 16.33 13.67
N GLN A 44 -2.61 16.81 14.91
CA GLN A 44 -1.39 17.01 15.70
C GLN A 44 -0.71 15.67 15.98
N GLN A 45 -1.49 14.66 16.36
CA GLN A 45 -0.98 13.30 16.51
C GLN A 45 -0.49 12.75 15.16
N THR A 46 -1.21 13.01 14.09
CA THR A 46 -0.81 12.58 12.74
C THR A 46 0.55 13.13 12.35
N LEU A 47 0.82 14.41 12.60
CA LEU A 47 2.13 15.03 12.35
C LEU A 47 3.25 14.31 13.09
N THR A 48 3.06 14.05 14.38
CA THR A 48 4.04 13.34 15.20
C THR A 48 4.33 11.95 14.64
N TYR A 49 3.30 11.20 14.27
CA TYR A 49 3.46 9.86 13.69
C TYR A 49 4.10 9.88 12.30
N ILE A 50 3.86 10.91 11.51
CA ILE A 50 4.53 11.07 10.21
C ILE A 50 6.04 11.28 10.41
N ASP A 51 6.42 12.15 11.33
CA ASP A 51 7.84 12.40 11.62
C ASP A 51 8.53 11.14 12.17
N GLU A 52 7.89 10.40 13.07
CA GLU A 52 8.41 9.13 13.58
C GLU A 52 8.56 8.08 12.46
N ALA A 53 7.54 7.94 11.61
CA ALA A 53 7.57 7.01 10.47
C ALA A 53 8.65 7.40 9.45
N TYR A 54 8.84 8.68 9.21
CA TYR A 54 9.88 9.19 8.31
C TYR A 54 11.28 8.82 8.81
N GLU A 55 11.59 9.07 10.08
CA GLU A 55 12.89 8.71 10.64
C GLU A 55 13.12 7.19 10.63
N PHE A 56 12.10 6.40 10.95
CA PHE A 56 12.17 4.94 10.87
C PHE A 56 12.48 4.43 9.45
N VAL A 57 11.79 4.97 8.43
CA VAL A 57 12.02 4.60 7.02
C VAL A 57 13.42 5.01 6.58
N LYS A 58 13.82 6.23 6.90
CA LYS A 58 15.15 6.77 6.58
C LYS A 58 16.26 5.90 7.17
N GLU A 59 16.15 5.53 8.44
CA GLU A 59 17.12 4.67 9.11
C GLU A 59 17.15 3.27 8.49
N THR A 60 15.99 2.69 8.20
CA THR A 60 15.87 1.39 7.54
C THR A 60 16.57 1.38 6.19
N VAL A 61 16.35 2.39 5.37
CA VAL A 61 16.98 2.50 4.03
C VAL A 61 18.48 2.77 4.17
N ALA A 62 18.91 3.58 5.13
CA ALA A 62 20.33 3.85 5.39
C ALA A 62 21.12 2.57 5.74
N HIS A 63 20.47 1.59 6.36
CA HIS A 63 21.05 0.28 6.65
C HIS A 63 20.86 -0.75 5.51
N GLY A 64 20.47 -0.31 4.31
CA GLY A 64 20.28 -1.17 3.14
C GLY A 64 18.94 -1.95 3.14
N GLY A 65 18.00 -1.57 3.99
CA GLY A 65 16.67 -2.18 4.03
C GLY A 65 15.83 -1.81 2.81
N THR A 66 14.85 -2.66 2.52
CA THR A 66 13.89 -2.46 1.43
C THR A 66 12.50 -2.15 1.97
N ILE A 67 11.85 -1.17 1.41
CA ILE A 67 10.49 -0.77 1.77
C ILE A 67 9.52 -1.28 0.70
N LEU A 68 8.55 -2.09 1.10
CA LEU A 68 7.45 -2.50 0.24
C LEU A 68 6.30 -1.51 0.36
N PHE A 69 6.01 -0.79 -0.72
CA PHE A 69 4.87 0.12 -0.77
C PHE A 69 3.59 -0.65 -1.08
N VAL A 70 2.55 -0.45 -0.28
CA VAL A 70 1.25 -1.12 -0.47
C VAL A 70 0.14 -0.07 -0.52
N GLY A 71 -0.56 -0.01 -1.64
CA GLY A 71 -1.69 0.92 -1.82
C GLY A 71 -2.70 0.34 -2.79
N THR A 72 -3.61 -0.49 -2.28
CA THR A 72 -4.63 -1.18 -3.08
C THR A 72 -5.91 -0.37 -3.26
N LYS A 73 -6.09 0.68 -2.48
CA LYS A 73 -7.23 1.60 -2.62
C LYS A 73 -7.11 2.36 -3.94
N LYS A 74 -8.20 2.45 -4.69
CA LYS A 74 -8.22 3.06 -6.04
C LYS A 74 -7.56 4.45 -6.09
N GLN A 75 -7.77 5.27 -5.06
CA GLN A 75 -7.20 6.62 -4.95
C GLN A 75 -5.69 6.63 -4.69
N ALA A 76 -5.12 5.55 -4.16
CA ALA A 76 -3.70 5.43 -3.82
C ALA A 76 -2.88 4.69 -4.89
N GLN A 77 -3.51 3.92 -5.77
CA GLN A 77 -2.84 3.01 -6.70
C GLN A 77 -1.78 3.69 -7.56
N GLU A 78 -2.13 4.81 -8.17
CA GLU A 78 -1.24 5.55 -9.08
C GLU A 78 -0.09 6.20 -8.31
N ALA A 79 -0.39 6.90 -7.22
CA ALA A 79 0.62 7.56 -6.39
C ALA A 79 1.63 6.57 -5.79
N VAL A 80 1.18 5.40 -5.35
CA VAL A 80 2.05 4.35 -4.83
C VAL A 80 3.00 3.81 -5.91
N ALA A 81 2.50 3.55 -7.12
CA ALA A 81 3.32 3.08 -8.23
C ALA A 81 4.37 4.12 -8.64
N GLU A 82 3.97 5.38 -8.76
CA GLU A 82 4.84 6.48 -9.15
C GLU A 82 5.96 6.69 -8.14
N GLU A 83 5.63 6.84 -6.86
CA GLU A 83 6.61 7.12 -5.81
C GLU A 83 7.54 5.94 -5.53
N ALA A 84 7.04 4.71 -5.55
CA ALA A 84 7.88 3.54 -5.38
C ALA A 84 8.85 3.36 -6.55
N THR A 85 8.40 3.59 -7.78
CA THR A 85 9.24 3.54 -8.98
C THR A 85 10.32 4.63 -8.94
N ARG A 86 9.98 5.84 -8.52
CA ARG A 86 10.91 6.97 -8.39
C ARG A 86 12.10 6.64 -7.50
N VAL A 87 11.89 5.89 -6.43
CA VAL A 87 12.94 5.51 -5.46
C VAL A 87 13.49 4.09 -5.67
N GLY A 88 13.03 3.37 -6.69
CA GLY A 88 13.48 2.01 -7.00
C GLY A 88 13.05 0.96 -5.97
N MET A 89 11.94 1.18 -5.27
CA MET A 89 11.41 0.26 -4.27
C MET A 89 10.24 -0.57 -4.82
N PRO A 90 10.02 -1.80 -4.32
CA PRO A 90 8.91 -2.64 -4.74
C PRO A 90 7.57 -2.08 -4.25
N TYR A 91 6.51 -2.35 -5.01
CA TYR A 91 5.16 -1.94 -4.65
C TYR A 91 4.10 -2.95 -5.03
N VAL A 92 2.97 -2.90 -4.32
CA VAL A 92 1.74 -3.63 -4.62
C VAL A 92 0.60 -2.61 -4.64
N ASN A 93 0.05 -2.34 -5.82
CA ASN A 93 -1.02 -1.36 -6.00
C ASN A 93 -2.31 -1.97 -6.61
N HIS A 94 -2.35 -3.28 -6.79
CA HIS A 94 -3.53 -4.05 -7.15
C HIS A 94 -4.04 -4.83 -5.94
N ARG A 95 -4.84 -5.86 -6.16
CA ARG A 95 -5.34 -6.71 -5.10
C ARG A 95 -4.20 -7.37 -4.34
N TRP A 96 -4.21 -7.27 -3.00
CA TRP A 96 -3.30 -8.02 -2.16
C TRP A 96 -3.63 -9.52 -2.20
N LEU A 97 -2.67 -10.33 -2.60
CA LEU A 97 -2.83 -11.78 -2.60
C LEU A 97 -2.66 -12.33 -1.18
N GLY A 98 -3.63 -13.12 -0.72
CA GLY A 98 -3.54 -13.78 0.57
C GLY A 98 -2.30 -14.66 0.66
N GLY A 99 -1.56 -14.56 1.77
CA GLY A 99 -0.35 -15.33 2.00
C GLY A 99 0.92 -14.75 1.37
N MET A 100 0.88 -13.54 0.81
CA MET A 100 2.05 -12.92 0.18
C MET A 100 3.24 -12.74 1.13
N LEU A 101 2.98 -12.51 2.42
CA LEU A 101 4.01 -12.45 3.47
C LEU A 101 4.05 -13.71 4.35
N THR A 102 2.91 -14.36 4.56
CA THR A 102 2.78 -15.49 5.50
C THR A 102 2.96 -16.86 4.84
N ASN A 103 2.76 -16.96 3.53
CA ASN A 103 2.91 -18.19 2.75
C ASN A 103 3.50 -17.90 1.36
N PHE A 104 4.61 -17.18 1.35
CA PHE A 104 5.28 -16.76 0.11
C PHE A 104 5.75 -17.96 -0.74
N GLN A 105 6.04 -19.09 -0.14
CA GLN A 105 6.42 -20.30 -0.87
C GLN A 105 5.36 -20.71 -1.91
N THR A 106 4.09 -20.67 -1.55
CA THR A 106 2.98 -20.97 -2.47
C THR A 106 2.83 -19.89 -3.54
N VAL A 107 2.92 -18.61 -3.14
CA VAL A 107 2.86 -17.48 -4.08
C VAL A 107 4.02 -17.54 -5.08
N SER A 108 5.22 -17.86 -4.63
CA SER A 108 6.41 -18.00 -5.47
C SER A 108 6.25 -19.09 -6.54
N LYS A 109 5.66 -20.23 -6.18
CA LYS A 109 5.36 -21.30 -7.15
C LYS A 109 4.41 -20.81 -8.26
N ARG A 110 3.40 -20.02 -7.91
CA ARG A 110 2.47 -19.43 -8.88
C ARG A 110 3.15 -18.41 -9.78
N LEU A 111 4.01 -17.57 -9.22
CA LEU A 111 4.82 -16.61 -9.99
C LEU A 111 5.77 -17.32 -10.97
N LYS A 112 6.40 -18.39 -10.53
CA LYS A 112 7.25 -19.22 -11.41
C LYS A 112 6.43 -19.78 -12.57
N ARG A 113 5.25 -20.35 -12.29
CA ARG A 113 4.35 -20.87 -13.33
C ARG A 113 3.90 -19.79 -14.31
N MET A 114 3.58 -18.61 -13.82
CA MET A 114 3.23 -17.48 -14.68
C MET A 114 4.37 -17.13 -15.65
N LYS A 115 5.60 -17.05 -15.16
CA LYS A 115 6.78 -16.80 -16.01
C LYS A 115 7.03 -17.90 -17.04
N GLU A 116 6.83 -19.15 -16.68
CA GLU A 116 6.89 -20.28 -17.61
C GLU A 116 5.86 -20.15 -18.75
N LEU A 117 4.63 -19.77 -18.41
CA LEU A 117 3.56 -19.56 -19.39
C LEU A 117 3.85 -18.37 -20.30
N GLN A 118 4.35 -17.25 -19.75
CA GLN A 118 4.77 -16.10 -20.56
C GLN A 118 5.89 -16.47 -21.54
N ALA A 119 6.89 -17.22 -21.08
CA ALA A 119 7.96 -17.70 -21.94
C ALA A 119 7.49 -18.69 -23.02
N MET A 120 6.39 -19.44 -22.78
CA MET A 120 5.76 -20.29 -23.79
C MET A 120 5.02 -19.49 -24.84
N ASP A 121 4.34 -18.42 -24.42
CA ASP A 121 3.59 -17.53 -25.32
C ASP A 121 4.51 -16.80 -26.32
N GLU A 122 5.72 -16.47 -25.91
CA GLU A 122 6.75 -15.84 -26.73
C GLU A 122 7.43 -16.80 -27.72
N ARG A 123 7.20 -18.11 -27.63
CA ARG A 123 7.76 -19.10 -28.57
C ARG A 123 6.87 -19.26 -29.79
N GLU A 124 7.48 -19.49 -30.96
CA GLU A 124 6.74 -19.76 -32.20
C GLU A 124 5.77 -20.95 -32.10
N ASP A 125 6.08 -21.92 -31.24
CA ASP A 125 5.21 -23.08 -30.98
C ASP A 125 4.05 -22.80 -30.03
N GLY A 126 4.08 -21.68 -29.31
CA GLY A 126 3.04 -21.27 -28.37
C GLY A 126 2.64 -22.36 -27.39
N TYR A 127 1.33 -22.59 -27.23
CA TYR A 127 0.79 -23.63 -26.32
C TYR A 127 0.59 -24.99 -26.97
N LYS A 128 1.28 -25.29 -28.08
CA LYS A 128 1.18 -26.60 -28.72
C LYS A 128 1.54 -27.71 -27.73
N GLY A 129 0.69 -28.72 -27.65
CA GLY A 129 0.85 -29.87 -26.75
C GLY A 129 0.27 -29.65 -25.34
N LEU A 130 -0.26 -28.50 -25.01
CA LEU A 130 -1.03 -28.31 -23.78
C LEU A 130 -2.50 -28.67 -24.00
N SER A 131 -3.06 -29.44 -23.11
CA SER A 131 -4.50 -29.69 -23.08
C SER A 131 -5.23 -28.43 -22.70
N LEU A 132 -6.38 -28.14 -23.33
CA LEU A 132 -7.26 -27.01 -22.99
C LEU A 132 -7.69 -27.00 -21.51
N ILE A 133 -7.64 -28.17 -20.86
CA ILE A 133 -7.94 -28.31 -19.42
C ILE A 133 -6.85 -27.66 -18.54
N HIS A 134 -5.64 -27.49 -19.06
CA HIS A 134 -4.50 -26.91 -18.33
C HIS A 134 -4.28 -25.41 -18.59
N ILE A 135 -5.03 -24.86 -19.49
CA ILE A 135 -5.02 -23.43 -19.80
C ILE A 135 -6.11 -22.72 -19.01
#